data_0f5300da26acf2ceed7a99f7c899182d
#
_entry.id   0f5300da26acf2ceed7a99f7c899182d
#
_cell.length_a   1.000
_cell.length_b   1.000
_cell.length_c   1.000
_cell.angle_alpha   90.00
_cell.angle_beta   90.00
_cell.angle_gamma   90.00
#
_symmetry.space_group_name_H-M   'P 1'
#
loop_
_entity.id
_entity.type
_entity.pdbx_description
1 polymer ?
#
loop_
_entity_poly.entity_id
_entity_poly.type
_entity_poly.pdbx_seq_one_letter_code
_entity_poly.pdbx_strand_id
1 'polypeptide(L)'
;MFPVSNEALDLFSKNYRQTAEIIFYGIDHTFTITEANIMVGGLTVDRYSVSSSKIELGSACAAELALTLDNREGQFQNVKFEGAELFVRIGVTKYDARRWEHATTQYVPLGYFTVDEPARALQTISLSALDRMVLFDKKVDWSLFTFPIAVKDLLSQTCLICNVPLGTDISDRPNFDYMVQEAPTDETTYRQIVQWVAELTATCAFIDWEGKLSLSWYKPTTARISPSERYSSDMLENDIVISGVEVVDDDSNVFLIGDDAYAFRIEGNSLIQHDHQAVCEAIYGEVGGFTYRPYECVARPMPYLFPMDMVEYVDKDGITHNTIVTNTTFTMNGGTAIKGQGETETDNGYATANPLTKRESLIINTIKKALNDTLNSSVQSLLAFNELITNSLGVYSTVVPMPDGSKKYYMHDAPTLEASSTIYTQNAGGFAFTNSGWNGGNPVWESGFSKDGNVIAKKVNAYGIEVSDPSTKYSSQITPGVFSVWYGAMQILTVNGDESIFTKVKSEQVECGKVRLLPHREDGVLLGSNLIFIDD
;
A
#
# COMPACT_ATOMS: atom_id res chain seq x y z
N MET A 1 8.48 22.75 4.03
CA MET A 1 7.37 23.70 3.80
C MET A 1 7.45 24.24 2.36
N PHE A 2 6.36 24.23 1.64
CA PHE A 2 6.31 24.83 0.30
C PHE A 2 6.61 26.34 0.34
N PRO A 3 7.07 26.92 -0.78
CA PRO A 3 7.30 28.35 -0.83
C PRO A 3 5.98 29.11 -0.62
N VAL A 4 5.95 29.91 0.42
CA VAL A 4 4.81 30.70 0.82
C VAL A 4 5.28 32.10 1.26
N SER A 5 4.63 33.16 0.77
CA SER A 5 4.96 34.50 1.20
C SER A 5 4.45 34.78 2.62
N ASN A 6 5.13 35.68 3.35
CA ASN A 6 4.66 36.12 4.66
C ASN A 6 3.25 36.70 4.59
N GLU A 7 2.92 37.39 3.47
CA GLU A 7 1.58 37.92 3.23
C GLU A 7 0.54 36.79 3.10
N ALA A 8 0.85 35.67 2.41
CA ALA A 8 -0.02 34.53 2.31
C ALA A 8 -0.22 33.85 3.68
N LEU A 9 0.86 33.67 4.47
CA LEU A 9 0.76 33.14 5.83
C LEU A 9 -0.14 34.01 6.72
N ASP A 10 0.01 35.33 6.67
CA ASP A 10 -0.85 36.26 7.39
C ASP A 10 -2.30 36.17 6.94
N LEU A 11 -2.55 36.01 5.63
CA LEU A 11 -3.91 35.82 5.08
C LEU A 11 -4.54 34.50 5.55
N PHE A 12 -3.81 33.38 5.51
CA PHE A 12 -4.32 32.09 6.03
C PHE A 12 -4.68 32.14 7.52
N SER A 13 -4.12 33.11 8.28
CA SER A 13 -4.46 33.32 9.70
C SER A 13 -5.71 34.17 9.95
N LYS A 14 -6.29 34.77 8.91
CA LYS A 14 -7.39 35.75 9.00
C LYS A 14 -8.60 35.32 8.15
N ASN A 15 -9.56 36.22 7.98
CA ASN A 15 -10.65 36.03 7.04
C ASN A 15 -10.17 36.19 5.61
N TYR A 16 -10.28 35.16 4.81
CA TYR A 16 -9.82 35.09 3.43
C TYR A 16 -10.76 34.24 2.56
N ARG A 17 -10.59 34.39 1.25
CA ARG A 17 -11.20 33.50 0.26
C ARG A 17 -10.10 32.62 -0.33
N GLN A 18 -10.35 31.32 -0.42
CA GLN A 18 -9.53 30.42 -1.22
C GLN A 18 -9.97 30.44 -2.67
N THR A 19 -9.01 30.39 -3.56
CA THR A 19 -9.17 30.15 -4.98
C THR A 19 -8.27 29.00 -5.41
N ALA A 20 -8.60 28.33 -6.48
CA ALA A 20 -7.73 27.33 -7.08
C ALA A 20 -7.44 27.73 -8.53
N GLU A 21 -6.21 27.50 -8.94
CA GLU A 21 -5.81 27.61 -10.33
C GLU A 21 -5.04 26.34 -10.71
N ILE A 22 -5.57 25.62 -11.70
CA ILE A 22 -4.98 24.39 -12.21
C ILE A 22 -4.71 24.59 -13.67
N ILE A 23 -3.44 24.51 -14.06
CA ILE A 23 -3.04 24.54 -15.46
C ILE A 23 -3.04 23.11 -15.97
N PHE A 24 -3.90 22.83 -16.93
CA PHE A 24 -4.01 21.55 -17.60
C PHE A 24 -3.08 21.52 -18.82
N TYR A 25 -2.19 20.54 -18.88
CA TYR A 25 -1.31 20.25 -20.00
C TYR A 25 -1.73 18.92 -20.64
N GLY A 26 -2.59 18.97 -21.63
CA GLY A 26 -2.96 17.80 -22.43
C GLY A 26 -2.17 17.73 -23.72
N ILE A 27 -2.36 16.65 -24.49
CA ILE A 27 -1.67 16.43 -25.76
C ILE A 27 -2.01 17.52 -26.78
N ASP A 28 -3.29 17.92 -26.87
CA ASP A 28 -3.78 18.85 -27.88
C ASP A 28 -4.12 20.23 -27.35
N HIS A 29 -4.28 20.37 -26.03
CA HIS A 29 -4.83 21.58 -25.40
C HIS A 29 -4.13 21.90 -24.10
N THR A 30 -3.90 23.19 -23.89
CA THR A 30 -3.51 23.75 -22.58
C THR A 30 -4.54 24.79 -22.19
N PHE A 31 -5.13 24.67 -20.99
CA PHE A 31 -6.09 25.63 -20.48
C PHE A 31 -6.05 25.68 -18.95
N THR A 32 -6.72 26.66 -18.38
CA THR A 32 -6.78 26.86 -16.92
C THR A 32 -8.13 26.45 -16.38
N ILE A 33 -8.14 25.60 -15.35
CA ILE A 33 -9.29 25.27 -14.52
C ILE A 33 -9.22 26.16 -13.27
N THR A 34 -10.32 26.81 -12.96
CA THR A 34 -10.45 27.69 -11.78
C THR A 34 -11.42 27.11 -10.76
N GLU A 35 -11.52 27.72 -9.59
CA GLU A 35 -12.46 27.29 -8.55
C GLU A 35 -13.93 27.23 -9.04
N ALA A 36 -14.28 28.01 -10.06
CA ALA A 36 -15.64 27.99 -10.64
C ALA A 36 -15.96 26.67 -11.36
N ASN A 37 -14.94 25.93 -11.75
CA ASN A 37 -15.05 24.64 -12.43
C ASN A 37 -14.95 23.46 -11.47
N ILE A 38 -14.69 23.71 -10.17
CA ILE A 38 -14.46 22.66 -9.18
C ILE A 38 -15.66 22.54 -8.28
N MET A 39 -16.12 21.30 -8.05
CA MET A 39 -17.21 21.03 -7.08
C MET A 39 -16.76 21.42 -5.66
N VAL A 40 -17.71 21.79 -4.82
CA VAL A 40 -17.42 22.13 -3.41
C VAL A 40 -16.78 20.91 -2.72
N GLY A 41 -15.62 21.11 -2.12
CA GLY A 41 -14.82 20.01 -1.55
C GLY A 41 -14.18 19.07 -2.59
N GLY A 42 -14.28 19.40 -3.87
CA GLY A 42 -13.80 18.56 -4.98
C GLY A 42 -12.32 18.70 -5.30
N LEU A 43 -11.51 19.33 -4.47
CA LEU A 43 -10.06 19.34 -4.58
C LEU A 43 -9.45 18.92 -3.25
N THR A 44 -8.78 17.78 -3.26
CA THR A 44 -8.05 17.24 -2.11
C THR A 44 -6.66 16.80 -2.56
N VAL A 45 -5.65 17.08 -1.75
CA VAL A 45 -4.28 16.62 -1.98
C VAL A 45 -3.78 15.91 -0.74
N ASP A 46 -3.41 14.65 -0.93
CA ASP A 46 -2.83 13.79 0.08
C ASP A 46 -1.33 13.64 -0.13
N ARG A 47 -0.55 13.77 0.93
CA ARG A 47 0.90 13.60 0.93
C ARG A 47 1.38 12.81 2.11
N TYR A 48 2.40 12.00 1.88
CA TYR A 48 2.94 11.07 2.86
C TYR A 48 4.48 11.07 2.80
N SER A 49 5.13 10.98 3.95
CA SER A 49 6.55 10.64 4.08
C SER A 49 6.78 9.28 4.74
N VAL A 50 5.71 8.54 4.99
CA VAL A 50 5.75 7.21 5.59
C VAL A 50 4.72 6.33 4.92
N SER A 51 5.04 5.04 4.77
CA SER A 51 4.12 4.02 4.25
C SER A 51 3.42 3.24 5.38
N SER A 52 3.87 3.41 6.63
CA SER A 52 3.40 2.67 7.81
C SER A 52 2.96 3.61 8.94
N SER A 53 2.66 3.04 10.12
CA SER A 53 2.34 3.80 11.34
C SER A 53 3.57 4.40 12.05
N LYS A 54 4.79 4.06 11.59
CA LYS A 54 6.06 4.55 12.15
C LYS A 54 6.82 5.36 11.12
N ILE A 55 7.69 6.27 11.59
CA ILE A 55 8.63 6.91 10.67
C ILE A 55 9.64 5.89 10.15
N GLU A 56 10.06 6.08 8.93
CA GLU A 56 10.97 5.19 8.21
C GLU A 56 12.00 5.98 7.40
N LEU A 57 13.11 5.35 7.08
CA LEU A 57 14.08 5.83 6.10
C LEU A 57 13.71 5.29 4.71
N GLY A 58 14.11 6.01 3.68
CA GLY A 58 13.97 5.51 2.31
C GLY A 58 12.56 5.57 1.74
N SER A 59 11.57 6.15 2.43
CA SER A 59 10.24 6.28 1.83
C SER A 59 10.29 7.08 0.53
N ALA A 60 9.52 6.65 -0.48
CA ALA A 60 9.34 7.32 -1.77
C ALA A 60 7.85 7.30 -2.15
N CYS A 61 7.04 7.96 -1.34
CA CYS A 61 5.59 8.02 -1.52
C CYS A 61 5.23 9.02 -2.61
N ALA A 62 4.28 8.66 -3.47
CA ALA A 62 3.66 9.59 -4.41
C ALA A 62 2.60 10.43 -3.67
N ALA A 63 2.52 11.72 -4.02
CA ALA A 63 1.39 12.53 -3.59
C ALA A 63 0.19 12.27 -4.51
N GLU A 64 -1.02 12.31 -3.95
CA GLU A 64 -2.27 12.04 -4.64
C GLU A 64 -3.14 13.30 -4.70
N LEU A 65 -3.68 13.58 -5.87
CA LEU A 65 -4.66 14.62 -6.12
C LEU A 65 -6.00 13.99 -6.49
N ALA A 66 -7.03 14.25 -5.72
CA ALA A 66 -8.41 13.99 -6.09
C ALA A 66 -9.08 15.30 -6.53
N LEU A 67 -9.60 15.35 -7.75
CA LEU A 67 -10.23 16.53 -8.33
C LEU A 67 -11.58 16.19 -8.95
N THR A 68 -12.65 16.83 -8.51
CA THR A 68 -13.99 16.69 -9.09
C THR A 68 -14.42 17.99 -9.76
N LEU A 69 -14.59 17.94 -11.08
CA LEU A 69 -14.97 19.06 -11.92
C LEU A 69 -16.50 19.10 -12.12
N ASP A 70 -17.05 20.30 -12.14
CA ASP A 70 -18.40 20.57 -12.60
C ASP A 70 -18.44 20.56 -14.13
N ASN A 71 -19.24 19.68 -14.71
CA ASN A 71 -19.41 19.55 -16.16
C ASN A 71 -20.89 19.72 -16.57
N ARG A 72 -21.71 20.38 -15.78
CA ARG A 72 -23.13 20.59 -16.10
C ARG A 72 -23.35 21.31 -17.43
N GLU A 73 -22.44 22.19 -17.81
CA GLU A 73 -22.47 22.93 -19.09
C GLU A 73 -21.78 22.17 -20.23
N GLY A 74 -21.18 20.99 -19.96
CA GLY A 74 -20.54 20.17 -20.98
C GLY A 74 -19.18 20.69 -21.46
N GLN A 75 -18.58 21.67 -20.79
CA GLN A 75 -17.34 22.35 -21.20
C GLN A 75 -16.13 21.42 -21.29
N PHE A 76 -16.11 20.32 -20.55
CA PHE A 76 -15.04 19.33 -20.56
C PHE A 76 -15.42 18.03 -21.30
N GLN A 77 -16.53 18.03 -22.06
CA GLN A 77 -17.04 16.81 -22.69
C GLN A 77 -16.05 16.18 -23.67
N ASN A 78 -15.30 17.01 -24.40
CA ASN A 78 -14.35 16.56 -25.42
C ASN A 78 -12.88 16.61 -24.97
N VAL A 79 -12.63 16.86 -23.70
CA VAL A 79 -11.26 16.92 -23.14
C VAL A 79 -10.81 15.51 -22.78
N LYS A 80 -9.64 15.09 -23.27
CA LYS A 80 -8.98 13.85 -22.83
C LYS A 80 -8.13 14.16 -21.61
N PHE A 81 -8.52 13.63 -20.45
CA PHE A 81 -7.79 13.85 -19.18
C PHE A 81 -6.73 12.79 -18.90
N GLU A 82 -6.94 11.54 -19.30
CA GLU A 82 -6.02 10.44 -19.05
C GLU A 82 -4.61 10.73 -19.58
N GLY A 83 -3.62 10.61 -18.71
CA GLY A 83 -2.22 10.89 -18.99
C GLY A 83 -1.86 12.38 -19.12
N ALA A 84 -2.81 13.30 -18.91
CA ALA A 84 -2.52 14.73 -18.89
C ALA A 84 -1.82 15.14 -17.59
N GLU A 85 -0.99 16.18 -17.63
CA GLU A 85 -0.34 16.75 -16.45
C GLU A 85 -1.10 17.99 -15.96
N LEU A 86 -1.26 18.10 -14.65
CA LEU A 86 -1.92 19.20 -13.97
C LEU A 86 -0.90 19.91 -13.08
N PHE A 87 -0.69 21.21 -13.28
CA PHE A 87 0.00 22.05 -12.30
C PHE A 87 -1.02 22.74 -11.41
N VAL A 88 -0.96 22.46 -10.10
CA VAL A 88 -1.97 22.91 -9.12
C VAL A 88 -1.38 23.95 -8.20
N ARG A 89 -2.11 25.06 -8.01
CA ARG A 89 -1.80 26.07 -7.00
C ARG A 89 -3.06 26.59 -6.32
N ILE A 90 -2.96 26.85 -5.02
CA ILE A 90 -4.03 27.43 -4.20
C ILE A 90 -3.76 28.90 -3.98
N GLY A 91 -4.72 29.72 -4.34
CA GLY A 91 -4.69 31.16 -4.10
C GLY A 91 -5.39 31.52 -2.79
N VAL A 92 -4.88 32.52 -2.10
CA VAL A 92 -5.51 33.14 -0.93
C VAL A 92 -5.62 34.63 -1.16
N THR A 93 -6.83 35.15 -0.97
CA THR A 93 -7.14 36.58 -1.18
C THR A 93 -7.78 37.15 0.07
N LYS A 94 -7.40 38.34 0.46
CA LYS A 94 -8.00 39.04 1.59
C LYS A 94 -9.48 39.28 1.32
N TYR A 95 -10.32 38.86 2.28
CA TYR A 95 -11.74 39.18 2.21
C TYR A 95 -11.95 40.66 2.54
N ASP A 96 -12.26 41.47 1.52
CA ASP A 96 -12.73 42.84 1.68
C ASP A 96 -14.12 42.95 1.02
N ALA A 97 -15.15 43.07 1.83
CA ALA A 97 -16.54 43.18 1.38
C ALA A 97 -16.79 44.44 0.51
N ARG A 98 -15.83 45.36 0.47
CA ARG A 98 -15.97 46.66 -0.20
C ARG A 98 -15.08 46.85 -1.45
N ARG A 99 -14.11 45.94 -1.70
CA ARG A 99 -13.08 46.14 -2.75
C ARG A 99 -12.64 44.84 -3.43
N TRP A 100 -13.57 44.04 -3.92
CA TRP A 100 -13.25 42.80 -4.62
C TRP A 100 -12.34 42.95 -5.85
N GLU A 101 -12.43 44.08 -6.52
CA GLU A 101 -11.79 44.31 -7.83
C GLU A 101 -10.28 44.60 -7.74
N HIS A 102 -9.70 44.76 -6.56
CA HIS A 102 -8.29 45.14 -6.38
C HIS A 102 -7.51 44.29 -5.35
N ALA A 103 -8.08 43.20 -4.87
CA ALA A 103 -7.38 42.33 -3.91
C ALA A 103 -6.35 41.45 -4.63
N THR A 104 -5.08 41.54 -4.24
CA THR A 104 -4.01 40.69 -4.76
C THR A 104 -4.18 39.27 -4.21
N THR A 105 -4.20 38.26 -5.08
CA THR A 105 -4.17 36.87 -4.71
C THR A 105 -2.74 36.40 -4.52
N GLN A 106 -2.44 35.80 -3.38
CA GLN A 106 -1.17 35.12 -3.12
C GLN A 106 -1.34 33.65 -3.40
N TYR A 107 -0.40 33.03 -4.12
CA TYR A 107 -0.49 31.62 -4.50
C TYR A 107 0.54 30.77 -3.77
N VAL A 108 0.09 29.58 -3.35
CA VAL A 108 0.92 28.48 -2.86
C VAL A 108 0.87 27.37 -3.90
N PRO A 109 2.00 27.03 -4.53
CA PRO A 109 2.03 25.91 -5.48
C PRO A 109 1.90 24.58 -4.74
N LEU A 110 1.11 23.67 -5.28
CA LEU A 110 0.99 22.31 -4.78
C LEU A 110 1.76 21.29 -5.63
N GLY A 111 2.15 21.63 -6.84
CA GLY A 111 2.99 20.79 -7.69
C GLY A 111 2.31 20.24 -8.92
N TYR A 112 2.96 19.27 -9.54
CA TYR A 112 2.57 18.63 -10.79
C TYR A 112 2.00 17.25 -10.52
N PHE A 113 0.86 16.92 -11.15
CA PHE A 113 0.16 15.65 -11.00
C PHE A 113 -0.23 15.11 -12.37
N THR A 114 -0.01 13.84 -12.62
CA THR A 114 -0.42 13.14 -13.85
C THR A 114 -1.73 12.41 -13.60
N VAL A 115 -2.72 12.68 -14.44
CA VAL A 115 -4.04 12.04 -14.33
C VAL A 115 -3.93 10.56 -14.71
N ASP A 116 -4.31 9.69 -13.78
CA ASP A 116 -4.33 8.24 -13.97
C ASP A 116 -5.72 7.78 -14.41
N GLU A 117 -6.73 7.94 -13.58
CA GLU A 117 -8.09 7.49 -13.84
C GLU A 117 -9.11 8.64 -13.89
N PRO A 118 -9.60 9.02 -15.09
CA PRO A 118 -10.73 9.93 -15.21
C PRO A 118 -12.06 9.17 -15.19
N ALA A 119 -12.95 9.49 -14.26
CA ALA A 119 -14.32 8.97 -14.22
C ALA A 119 -15.34 10.04 -14.61
N ARG A 120 -16.19 9.74 -15.59
CA ARG A 120 -17.22 10.66 -16.10
C ARG A 120 -18.60 10.27 -15.66
N ALA A 121 -19.28 11.14 -14.94
CA ALA A 121 -20.70 11.07 -14.66
C ALA A 121 -21.46 12.09 -15.54
N LEU A 122 -22.79 12.12 -15.45
CA LEU A 122 -23.62 13.03 -16.27
C LEU A 122 -23.22 14.51 -16.13
N GLN A 123 -22.92 14.95 -14.93
CA GLN A 123 -22.69 16.36 -14.60
C GLN A 123 -21.33 16.65 -13.96
N THR A 124 -20.52 15.61 -13.71
CA THR A 124 -19.23 15.74 -13.04
C THR A 124 -18.18 14.89 -13.72
N ILE A 125 -16.92 15.29 -13.55
CA ILE A 125 -15.75 14.50 -13.94
C ILE A 125 -14.86 14.40 -12.72
N SER A 126 -14.62 13.19 -12.24
CA SER A 126 -13.69 12.92 -11.14
C SER A 126 -12.36 12.45 -11.72
N LEU A 127 -11.29 13.06 -11.26
CA LEU A 127 -9.92 12.77 -11.67
C LEU A 127 -9.14 12.31 -10.44
N SER A 128 -8.47 11.18 -10.55
CA SER A 128 -7.38 10.77 -9.67
C SER A 128 -6.07 11.04 -10.40
N ALA A 129 -5.12 11.67 -9.73
CA ALA A 129 -3.84 12.00 -10.32
C ALA A 129 -2.72 11.83 -9.28
N LEU A 130 -1.57 11.35 -9.73
CA LEU A 130 -0.39 11.12 -8.92
C LEU A 130 0.73 12.07 -9.33
N ASP A 131 1.59 12.43 -8.38
CA ASP A 131 2.77 13.23 -8.70
C ASP A 131 3.78 12.46 -9.56
N ARG A 132 4.87 13.12 -9.96
CA ARG A 132 5.89 12.52 -10.85
C ARG A 132 6.65 11.34 -10.24
N MET A 133 6.44 10.97 -8.98
CA MET A 133 7.02 9.76 -8.40
C MET A 133 6.58 8.50 -9.15
N VAL A 134 5.37 8.49 -9.71
CA VAL A 134 4.86 7.37 -10.53
C VAL A 134 5.70 7.09 -11.78
N LEU A 135 6.46 8.08 -12.27
CA LEU A 135 7.32 7.90 -13.44
C LEU A 135 8.49 6.95 -13.17
N PHE A 136 8.82 6.72 -11.90
CA PHE A 136 9.82 5.75 -11.44
C PHE A 136 9.28 4.31 -11.32
N ASP A 137 7.98 4.06 -11.49
CA ASP A 137 7.36 2.72 -11.39
C ASP A 137 7.59 1.83 -12.62
N LYS A 138 8.69 2.05 -13.31
CA LYS A 138 9.11 1.24 -14.46
C LYS A 138 10.16 0.25 -14.01
N LYS A 139 10.16 -0.94 -14.63
CA LYS A 139 11.20 -1.95 -14.44
C LYS A 139 12.56 -1.38 -14.85
N VAL A 140 13.58 -1.64 -14.03
CA VAL A 140 14.95 -1.19 -14.30
C VAL A 140 15.56 -1.98 -15.45
N ASP A 141 16.24 -1.27 -16.34
CA ASP A 141 17.16 -1.85 -17.30
C ASP A 141 18.60 -1.60 -16.82
N TRP A 142 19.17 -2.57 -16.11
CA TRP A 142 20.53 -2.47 -15.55
C TRP A 142 21.61 -2.33 -16.61
N SER A 143 21.35 -2.66 -17.88
CA SER A 143 22.32 -2.48 -18.97
C SER A 143 22.62 -1.01 -19.29
N LEU A 144 21.78 -0.09 -18.81
CA LEU A 144 21.98 1.35 -18.95
C LEU A 144 23.01 1.92 -17.95
N PHE A 145 23.41 1.14 -16.95
CA PHE A 145 24.35 1.56 -15.92
C PHE A 145 25.72 0.87 -16.10
N THR A 146 26.77 1.57 -15.72
CA THR A 146 28.14 1.01 -15.74
C THR A 146 28.65 0.86 -14.31
N PHE A 147 28.86 -0.37 -13.88
CA PHE A 147 29.37 -0.69 -12.54
C PHE A 147 30.89 -0.83 -12.53
N PRO A 148 31.59 -0.50 -11.40
CA PRO A 148 31.03 0.07 -10.18
C PRO A 148 30.54 1.52 -10.37
N ILE A 149 29.48 1.92 -9.65
CA ILE A 149 28.84 3.24 -9.77
C ILE A 149 28.64 3.87 -8.38
N ALA A 150 28.89 5.16 -8.24
CA ALA A 150 28.59 5.87 -7.00
C ALA A 150 27.07 6.10 -6.84
N VAL A 151 26.57 6.04 -5.61
CA VAL A 151 25.14 6.24 -5.28
C VAL A 151 24.58 7.55 -5.87
N LYS A 152 25.31 8.65 -5.78
CA LYS A 152 24.93 9.94 -6.38
C LYS A 152 24.77 9.89 -7.89
N ASP A 153 25.66 9.15 -8.58
CA ASP A 153 25.64 9.03 -10.03
C ASP A 153 24.52 8.07 -10.47
N LEU A 154 24.28 7.01 -9.70
CA LEU A 154 23.16 6.09 -9.90
C LEU A 154 21.83 6.84 -9.80
N LEU A 155 21.64 7.67 -8.77
CA LEU A 155 20.43 8.49 -8.61
C LEU A 155 20.27 9.47 -9.78
N SER A 156 21.34 10.16 -10.17
CA SER A 156 21.30 11.14 -11.26
C SER A 156 20.94 10.48 -12.60
N GLN A 157 21.52 9.31 -12.90
CA GLN A 157 21.17 8.55 -14.10
C GLN A 157 19.73 8.03 -14.05
N THR A 158 19.28 7.54 -12.90
CA THR A 158 17.88 7.12 -12.67
C THR A 158 16.90 8.26 -12.97
N CYS A 159 17.19 9.46 -12.48
CA CYS A 159 16.38 10.65 -12.76
C CYS A 159 16.35 10.99 -14.26
N LEU A 160 17.47 10.92 -14.96
CA LEU A 160 17.55 11.16 -16.41
C LEU A 160 16.72 10.13 -17.20
N ILE A 161 16.83 8.84 -16.87
CA ILE A 161 16.09 7.76 -17.53
C ILE A 161 14.59 7.93 -17.34
N CYS A 162 14.16 8.32 -16.13
CA CYS A 162 12.74 8.52 -15.82
C CYS A 162 12.20 9.89 -16.25
N ASN A 163 13.05 10.76 -16.80
CA ASN A 163 12.71 12.13 -17.19
C ASN A 163 12.14 12.98 -16.04
N VAL A 164 12.68 12.78 -14.84
CA VAL A 164 12.36 13.58 -13.65
C VAL A 164 13.63 14.31 -13.21
N PRO A 165 13.67 15.64 -13.22
CA PRO A 165 14.87 16.37 -12.81
C PRO A 165 15.20 16.11 -11.33
N LEU A 166 16.49 16.02 -11.00
CA LEU A 166 16.95 15.99 -9.61
C LEU A 166 16.93 17.41 -9.02
N GLY A 167 16.26 17.58 -7.89
CA GLY A 167 16.07 18.87 -7.21
C GLY A 167 17.02 19.09 -6.03
N THR A 168 17.60 18.01 -5.47
CA THR A 168 18.49 18.08 -4.30
C THR A 168 19.89 17.58 -4.65
N ASP A 169 20.90 18.33 -4.28
CA ASP A 169 22.28 17.82 -4.22
C ASP A 169 22.40 16.97 -2.95
N ILE A 170 22.84 15.74 -3.09
CA ILE A 170 23.03 14.79 -1.98
C ILE A 170 24.49 14.67 -1.54
N SER A 171 25.38 15.52 -2.03
CA SER A 171 26.81 15.44 -1.76
C SER A 171 27.19 15.72 -0.29
N ASP A 172 26.25 16.28 0.49
CA ASP A 172 26.38 16.52 1.92
C ASP A 172 25.77 15.40 2.79
N ARG A 173 25.21 14.35 2.15
CA ARG A 173 24.55 13.26 2.84
C ARG A 173 25.49 12.09 3.13
N PRO A 174 25.21 11.28 4.17
CA PRO A 174 26.01 10.07 4.41
C PRO A 174 25.96 9.15 3.19
N ASN A 175 27.02 8.40 2.96
CA ASN A 175 27.12 7.37 1.92
C ASN A 175 26.81 7.83 0.48
N PHE A 176 26.81 9.15 0.18
CA PHE A 176 26.51 9.67 -1.16
C PHE A 176 27.50 9.18 -2.23
N ASP A 177 28.74 8.88 -1.85
CA ASP A 177 29.81 8.39 -2.69
C ASP A 177 30.05 6.87 -2.53
N TYR A 178 29.18 6.18 -1.80
CA TYR A 178 29.24 4.72 -1.66
C TYR A 178 29.21 4.07 -3.05
N MET A 179 30.11 3.11 -3.27
CA MET A 179 30.31 2.45 -4.56
C MET A 179 29.53 1.15 -4.65
N VAL A 180 28.46 1.13 -5.42
CA VAL A 180 27.74 -0.10 -5.78
C VAL A 180 28.60 -0.86 -6.78
N GLN A 181 29.01 -2.08 -6.43
CA GLN A 181 29.99 -2.87 -7.20
C GLN A 181 29.39 -3.55 -8.41
N GLU A 182 28.17 -4.07 -8.27
CA GLU A 182 27.48 -4.83 -9.31
C GLU A 182 25.96 -4.54 -9.31
N ALA A 183 25.32 -4.86 -10.42
CA ALA A 183 23.89 -4.69 -10.55
C ALA A 183 23.14 -5.65 -9.61
N PRO A 184 22.10 -5.20 -8.89
CA PRO A 184 21.17 -6.08 -8.20
C PRO A 184 20.58 -7.14 -9.13
N THR A 185 20.42 -8.35 -8.63
CA THR A 185 19.89 -9.49 -9.41
C THR A 185 18.37 -9.55 -9.45
N ASP A 186 17.70 -8.87 -8.52
CA ASP A 186 16.26 -8.90 -8.36
C ASP A 186 15.52 -8.05 -9.38
N GLU A 187 14.29 -8.42 -9.69
CA GLU A 187 13.39 -7.57 -10.47
C GLU A 187 13.06 -6.31 -9.68
N THR A 188 13.52 -5.17 -10.16
CA THR A 188 13.52 -3.89 -9.45
C THR A 188 12.88 -2.80 -10.30
N THR A 189 12.19 -1.85 -9.67
CA THR A 189 11.73 -0.61 -10.30
C THR A 189 12.71 0.53 -10.02
N TYR A 190 12.66 1.58 -10.85
CA TYR A 190 13.45 2.78 -10.57
C TYR A 190 13.03 3.46 -9.26
N ARG A 191 11.77 3.32 -8.82
CA ARG A 191 11.33 3.79 -7.50
C ARG A 191 12.05 3.06 -6.38
N GLN A 192 12.29 1.76 -6.52
CA GLN A 192 13.06 0.99 -5.56
C GLN A 192 14.51 1.48 -5.46
N ILE A 193 15.14 1.83 -6.59
CA ILE A 193 16.48 2.46 -6.55
C ILE A 193 16.44 3.77 -5.77
N VAL A 194 15.43 4.61 -6.01
CA VAL A 194 15.25 5.88 -5.26
C VAL A 194 15.09 5.61 -3.76
N GLN A 195 14.31 4.61 -3.37
CA GLN A 195 14.15 4.18 -1.97
C GLN A 195 15.47 3.74 -1.36
N TRP A 196 16.19 2.84 -2.01
CA TRP A 196 17.48 2.33 -1.54
C TRP A 196 18.53 3.43 -1.40
N VAL A 197 18.58 4.37 -2.36
CA VAL A 197 19.47 5.55 -2.26
C VAL A 197 19.06 6.43 -1.09
N ALA A 198 17.76 6.66 -0.89
CA ALA A 198 17.27 7.46 0.22
C ALA A 198 17.57 6.81 1.59
N GLU A 199 17.47 5.49 1.72
CA GLU A 199 17.91 4.75 2.91
C GLU A 199 19.41 4.94 3.18
N LEU A 200 20.25 4.72 2.16
CA LEU A 200 21.70 4.90 2.25
C LEU A 200 22.10 6.32 2.67
N THR A 201 21.36 7.32 2.20
CA THR A 201 21.65 8.73 2.46
C THR A 201 20.89 9.30 3.66
N ALA A 202 20.29 8.43 4.49
CA ALA A 202 19.52 8.81 5.68
C ALA A 202 18.44 9.85 5.38
N THR A 203 17.68 9.67 4.30
CA THR A 203 16.64 10.58 3.82
C THR A 203 15.35 9.86 3.46
N CYS A 204 14.32 10.64 3.13
CA CYS A 204 13.14 10.21 2.39
C CYS A 204 13.09 10.94 1.04
N ALA A 205 12.55 10.29 0.02
CA ALA A 205 12.42 10.83 -1.33
C ALA A 205 10.99 11.32 -1.58
N PHE A 206 10.86 12.43 -2.30
CA PHE A 206 9.59 13.02 -2.65
C PHE A 206 9.72 13.88 -3.91
N ILE A 207 8.59 14.20 -4.52
CA ILE A 207 8.53 15.17 -5.62
C ILE A 207 8.19 16.55 -5.04
N ASP A 208 9.03 17.53 -5.31
CA ASP A 208 8.80 18.91 -4.88
C ASP A 208 7.76 19.63 -5.75
N TRP A 209 7.44 20.87 -5.39
CA TRP A 209 6.43 21.67 -6.09
C TRP A 209 6.83 22.04 -7.53
N GLU A 210 8.12 21.97 -7.89
CA GLU A 210 8.62 22.16 -9.26
C GLU A 210 8.58 20.86 -10.07
N GLY A 211 8.15 19.74 -9.47
CA GLY A 211 8.11 18.43 -10.10
C GLY A 211 9.47 17.75 -10.20
N LYS A 212 10.41 18.10 -9.32
CA LYS A 212 11.76 17.54 -9.24
C LYS A 212 11.82 16.50 -8.11
N LEU A 213 12.63 15.44 -8.30
CA LEU A 213 12.95 14.51 -7.23
C LEU A 213 13.84 15.19 -6.19
N SER A 214 13.42 15.22 -4.96
CA SER A 214 14.17 15.79 -3.84
C SER A 214 14.30 14.74 -2.72
N LEU A 215 15.46 14.73 -2.05
CA LEU A 215 15.75 13.89 -0.90
C LEU A 215 15.98 14.78 0.31
N SER A 216 15.34 14.47 1.42
CA SER A 216 15.50 15.23 2.66
C SER A 216 15.17 14.36 3.87
N TRP A 217 15.72 14.75 5.01
CA TRP A 217 15.23 14.35 6.32
C TRP A 217 14.42 15.47 6.94
N TYR A 218 13.74 15.24 8.04
CA TYR A 218 12.92 16.22 8.74
C TYR A 218 13.70 17.50 9.05
N LYS A 219 13.15 18.64 8.66
CA LYS A 219 13.81 19.97 8.81
C LYS A 219 12.94 20.92 9.62
N PRO A 220 13.55 21.71 10.54
CA PRO A 220 12.84 22.76 11.26
C PRO A 220 12.21 23.77 10.30
N THR A 221 10.98 24.15 10.57
CA THR A 221 10.25 25.21 9.85
C THR A 221 9.77 26.28 10.83
N THR A 222 9.24 27.37 10.30
CA THR A 222 8.59 28.43 11.10
C THR A 222 7.11 28.16 11.34
N ALA A 223 6.60 27.00 10.88
CA ALA A 223 5.20 26.65 11.02
C ALA A 223 4.86 26.34 12.48
N ARG A 224 3.75 26.90 12.93
CA ARG A 224 3.23 26.72 14.29
C ARG A 224 1.76 26.32 14.22
N ILE A 225 1.37 25.35 15.00
CA ILE A 225 -0.03 24.88 15.10
C ILE A 225 -0.55 25.24 16.51
N SER A 226 -1.32 26.31 16.59
CA SER A 226 -1.87 26.82 17.85
C SER A 226 -3.23 26.19 18.16
N PRO A 227 -3.68 26.17 19.43
CA PRO A 227 -5.01 25.65 19.81
C PRO A 227 -6.17 26.33 19.07
N SER A 228 -6.05 27.66 18.81
CA SER A 228 -7.07 28.44 18.10
C SER A 228 -7.17 28.12 16.60
N GLU A 229 -6.22 27.36 16.06
CA GLU A 229 -6.16 27.01 14.63
C GLU A 229 -6.64 25.58 14.35
N ARG A 230 -6.95 24.82 15.40
CA ARG A 230 -7.35 23.41 15.31
C ARG A 230 -8.83 23.23 15.55
N TYR A 231 -9.42 22.34 14.79
CA TYR A 231 -10.80 21.86 14.99
C TYR A 231 -10.85 20.62 15.88
N SER A 232 -9.84 19.75 15.74
CA SER A 232 -9.64 18.58 16.58
C SER A 232 -8.15 18.32 16.75
N SER A 233 -7.78 17.66 17.85
CA SER A 233 -6.39 17.27 18.08
C SER A 233 -6.29 16.13 19.07
N ASP A 234 -5.34 15.26 18.83
CA ASP A 234 -4.87 14.21 19.71
C ASP A 234 -3.34 14.21 19.72
N MET A 235 -2.72 13.94 20.89
CA MET A 235 -1.27 13.92 21.04
C MET A 235 -0.91 12.84 22.05
N LEU A 236 0.09 12.04 21.73
CA LEU A 236 0.59 11.02 22.64
C LEU A 236 1.38 11.65 23.81
N GLU A 237 1.44 10.96 24.93
CA GLU A 237 2.09 11.48 26.15
C GLU A 237 3.61 11.46 26.05
N ASN A 238 4.17 10.46 25.36
CA ASN A 238 5.61 10.23 25.31
C ASN A 238 6.22 10.67 23.98
N ASP A 239 7.45 11.15 24.05
CA ASP A 239 8.27 11.41 22.87
C ASP A 239 8.83 10.09 22.33
N ILE A 240 9.01 10.03 21.01
CA ILE A 240 9.78 8.98 20.35
C ILE A 240 11.20 9.49 20.18
N VAL A 241 12.17 8.65 20.52
CA VAL A 241 13.59 8.90 20.30
C VAL A 241 14.15 7.78 19.44
N ILE A 242 14.74 8.11 18.31
CA ILE A 242 15.42 7.12 17.47
C ILE A 242 16.67 6.65 18.20
N SER A 243 16.66 5.41 18.70
CA SER A 243 17.69 4.86 19.55
C SER A 243 18.82 4.17 18.77
N GLY A 244 18.57 3.73 17.52
CA GLY A 244 19.54 3.00 16.74
C GLY A 244 19.24 2.96 15.24
N VAL A 245 20.18 2.37 14.52
CA VAL A 245 20.03 1.97 13.12
C VAL A 245 20.56 0.55 12.98
N GLU A 246 19.82 -0.28 12.27
CA GLU A 246 20.12 -1.67 12.01
C GLU A 246 20.14 -1.91 10.50
N VAL A 247 21.23 -2.45 9.99
CA VAL A 247 21.37 -2.89 8.59
C VAL A 247 21.47 -4.41 8.59
N VAL A 248 20.67 -5.05 7.75
CA VAL A 248 20.65 -6.52 7.60
C VAL A 248 21.17 -6.87 6.21
N ASP A 249 22.20 -7.70 6.13
CA ASP A 249 22.74 -8.18 4.86
C ASP A 249 21.95 -9.38 4.31
N ASP A 250 22.31 -9.81 3.10
CA ASP A 250 21.66 -10.94 2.40
C ASP A 250 21.81 -12.29 3.14
N ASP A 251 22.86 -12.43 3.97
CA ASP A 251 23.11 -13.60 4.82
C ASP A 251 22.38 -13.51 6.17
N SER A 252 21.54 -12.49 6.37
CA SER A 252 20.82 -12.21 7.62
C SER A 252 21.72 -11.84 8.80
N ASN A 253 22.97 -11.38 8.55
CA ASN A 253 23.76 -10.78 9.60
C ASN A 253 23.24 -9.37 9.91
N VAL A 254 23.21 -9.04 11.19
CA VAL A 254 22.68 -7.78 11.70
C VAL A 254 23.82 -6.88 12.15
N PHE A 255 23.87 -5.69 11.60
CA PHE A 255 24.80 -4.63 11.98
C PHE A 255 24.02 -3.52 12.68
N LEU A 256 24.10 -3.44 14.00
CA LEU A 256 23.38 -2.48 14.83
C LEU A 256 24.33 -1.43 15.38
N ILE A 257 23.93 -0.16 15.28
CA ILE A 257 24.54 0.98 15.96
C ILE A 257 23.48 1.64 16.84
N GLY A 258 23.82 1.87 18.10
CA GLY A 258 22.88 2.36 19.10
C GLY A 258 22.16 1.24 19.82
N ASP A 259 20.90 1.45 20.15
CA ASP A 259 20.00 0.53 20.87
C ASP A 259 18.86 0.08 19.95
N ASP A 260 18.41 -1.16 20.08
CA ASP A 260 17.39 -1.76 19.24
C ASP A 260 15.94 -1.37 19.61
N ALA A 261 15.74 -0.70 20.76
CA ALA A 261 14.40 -0.37 21.29
C ALA A 261 13.55 0.43 20.28
N TYR A 262 14.15 1.40 19.59
CA TYR A 262 13.51 2.17 18.53
C TYR A 262 14.48 2.44 17.37
N ALA A 263 14.99 1.35 16.79
CA ALA A 263 15.96 1.42 15.70
C ALA A 263 15.27 1.44 14.33
N PHE A 264 15.84 2.19 13.38
CA PHE A 264 15.51 2.01 11.96
C PHE A 264 16.13 0.73 11.45
N ARG A 265 15.33 -0.15 10.86
CA ARG A 265 15.77 -1.39 10.25
C ARG A 265 15.80 -1.25 8.74
N ILE A 266 17.00 -1.37 8.16
CA ILE A 266 17.24 -1.40 6.72
C ILE A 266 17.48 -2.85 6.33
N GLU A 267 16.57 -3.43 5.57
CA GLU A 267 16.59 -4.82 5.15
C GLU A 267 16.19 -4.92 3.67
N GLY A 268 16.93 -5.73 2.90
CA GLY A 268 16.66 -5.92 1.48
C GLY A 268 17.07 -4.73 0.60
N ASN A 269 18.01 -3.90 1.06
CA ASN A 269 18.62 -2.87 0.22
C ASN A 269 19.79 -3.45 -0.57
N SER A 270 19.52 -3.91 -1.79
CA SER A 270 20.50 -4.59 -2.66
C SER A 270 21.63 -3.68 -3.18
N LEU A 271 21.61 -2.37 -2.85
CA LEU A 271 22.75 -1.49 -3.10
C LEU A 271 23.83 -1.59 -2.02
N ILE A 272 23.49 -2.07 -0.79
CA ILE A 272 24.44 -2.23 0.30
C ILE A 272 25.13 -3.59 0.16
N GLN A 273 26.25 -3.63 -0.55
CA GLN A 273 26.97 -4.86 -0.92
C GLN A 273 28.24 -5.12 -0.10
N HIS A 274 28.74 -4.11 0.62
CA HIS A 274 29.94 -4.18 1.46
C HIS A 274 29.90 -3.11 2.54
N ASP A 275 30.84 -3.17 3.49
CA ASP A 275 31.04 -2.15 4.55
C ASP A 275 29.78 -1.82 5.38
N HIS A 276 28.89 -2.80 5.58
CA HIS A 276 27.61 -2.65 6.26
C HIS A 276 27.69 -1.91 7.59
N GLN A 277 28.75 -2.18 8.39
CA GLN A 277 28.99 -1.51 9.67
C GLN A 277 29.22 -0.01 9.48
N ALA A 278 30.07 0.38 8.52
CA ALA A 278 30.37 1.79 8.24
C ALA A 278 29.16 2.53 7.67
N VAL A 279 28.39 1.87 6.80
CA VAL A 279 27.11 2.40 6.30
C VAL A 279 26.15 2.67 7.44
N CYS A 280 25.98 1.71 8.37
CA CYS A 280 25.12 1.84 9.53
C CYS A 280 25.58 3.00 10.45
N GLU A 281 26.89 3.13 10.73
CA GLU A 281 27.45 4.22 11.52
C GLU A 281 27.18 5.59 10.91
N ALA A 282 27.34 5.72 9.60
CA ALA A 282 27.12 6.97 8.87
C ALA A 282 25.64 7.39 8.91
N ILE A 283 24.71 6.46 8.74
CA ILE A 283 23.26 6.71 8.84
C ILE A 283 22.89 7.10 10.28
N TYR A 284 23.37 6.35 11.28
CA TYR A 284 23.11 6.66 12.68
C TYR A 284 23.62 8.05 13.09
N GLY A 285 24.75 8.48 12.53
CA GLY A 285 25.31 9.82 12.74
C GLY A 285 24.35 10.96 12.36
N GLU A 286 23.45 10.73 11.39
CA GLU A 286 22.45 11.72 10.92
C GLU A 286 21.13 11.63 11.71
N VAL A 287 20.66 10.42 12.02
CA VAL A 287 19.30 10.23 12.55
C VAL A 287 19.27 9.80 14.02
N GLY A 288 20.38 9.37 14.60
CA GLY A 288 20.46 8.93 15.98
C GLY A 288 20.10 10.06 16.97
N GLY A 289 19.26 9.76 17.95
CA GLY A 289 18.76 10.74 18.91
C GLY A 289 17.70 11.69 18.38
N PHE A 290 17.24 11.54 17.12
CA PHE A 290 16.12 12.34 16.60
C PHE A 290 14.88 12.11 17.44
N THR A 291 14.28 13.21 17.92
CA THR A 291 13.18 13.16 18.90
C THR A 291 11.99 13.96 18.42
N TYR A 292 10.80 13.39 18.54
CA TYR A 292 9.54 14.05 18.22
C TYR A 292 8.39 13.47 19.04
N ARG A 293 7.28 14.21 19.15
CA ARG A 293 6.05 13.74 19.79
C ARG A 293 4.99 13.43 18.75
N PRO A 294 4.44 12.20 18.69
CA PRO A 294 3.37 11.86 17.76
C PRO A 294 2.07 12.61 18.07
N TYR A 295 1.39 13.05 17.01
CA TYR A 295 0.12 13.75 17.12
C TYR A 295 -0.73 13.58 15.85
N GLU A 296 -2.01 13.86 15.99
CA GLU A 296 -2.95 13.99 14.89
C GLU A 296 -3.84 15.22 15.15
N CYS A 297 -4.07 16.04 14.14
CA CYS A 297 -5.00 17.15 14.24
C CYS A 297 -5.66 17.46 12.91
N VAL A 298 -6.83 18.08 12.97
CA VAL A 298 -7.44 18.79 11.84
C VAL A 298 -7.35 20.28 12.14
N ALA A 299 -6.59 20.99 11.33
CA ALA A 299 -6.38 22.43 11.47
C ALA A 299 -7.10 23.20 10.36
N ARG A 300 -7.12 24.53 10.49
CA ARG A 300 -7.47 25.43 9.38
C ARG A 300 -6.61 25.10 8.15
N PRO A 301 -6.99 25.56 6.95
CA PRO A 301 -6.23 25.28 5.74
C PRO A 301 -4.77 25.73 5.83
N MET A 302 -3.86 24.77 5.68
CA MET A 302 -2.41 24.97 5.67
C MET A 302 -1.80 24.24 4.46
N PRO A 303 -2.10 24.67 3.21
CA PRO A 303 -1.65 23.99 2.00
C PRO A 303 -0.12 24.06 1.81
N TYR A 304 0.55 24.92 2.55
CA TYR A 304 2.00 25.11 2.54
C TYR A 304 2.77 24.09 3.39
N LEU A 305 2.11 23.34 4.28
CA LEU A 305 2.76 22.27 5.04
C LEU A 305 3.06 21.08 4.15
N PHE A 306 4.22 20.52 4.39
CA PHE A 306 4.72 19.38 3.65
C PHE A 306 5.16 18.26 4.62
N PRO A 307 4.93 16.97 4.30
CA PRO A 307 5.58 15.89 5.01
C PRO A 307 7.09 16.10 5.07
N MET A 308 7.72 15.81 6.20
CA MET A 308 9.10 16.11 6.59
C MET A 308 9.34 17.55 7.12
N ASP A 309 8.30 18.38 7.26
CA ASP A 309 8.42 19.59 8.04
C ASP A 309 8.46 19.27 9.54
N MET A 310 9.36 19.90 10.30
CA MET A 310 9.25 19.98 11.75
C MET A 310 8.47 21.25 12.10
N VAL A 311 7.49 21.11 13.01
CA VAL A 311 6.56 22.17 13.37
C VAL A 311 6.50 22.35 14.88
N GLU A 312 6.22 23.58 15.33
CA GLU A 312 5.88 23.86 16.71
C GLU A 312 4.39 23.57 16.94
N TYR A 313 4.10 22.60 17.76
CA TYR A 313 2.74 22.30 18.19
C TYR A 313 2.50 22.82 19.60
N VAL A 314 1.54 23.70 19.78
CA VAL A 314 1.17 24.23 21.10
C VAL A 314 -0.02 23.44 21.64
N ASP A 315 0.12 22.84 22.79
CA ASP A 315 -0.96 22.09 23.42
C ASP A 315 -2.03 22.99 24.05
N LYS A 316 -3.05 22.39 24.67
CA LYS A 316 -4.14 23.13 25.35
C LYS A 316 -3.68 23.96 26.54
N ASP A 317 -2.57 23.59 27.17
CA ASP A 317 -2.01 24.24 28.36
C ASP A 317 -0.97 25.31 27.98
N GLY A 318 -0.73 25.53 26.69
CA GLY A 318 0.19 26.52 26.15
C GLY A 318 1.65 26.04 26.07
N ILE A 319 1.90 24.75 26.31
CA ILE A 319 3.24 24.15 26.21
C ILE A 319 3.53 23.89 24.73
N THR A 320 4.72 24.27 24.29
CA THR A 320 5.17 24.04 22.91
C THR A 320 5.95 22.73 22.82
N HIS A 321 5.54 21.86 21.90
CA HIS A 321 6.19 20.62 21.55
C HIS A 321 6.77 20.71 20.16
N ASN A 322 8.02 20.30 19.97
CA ASN A 322 8.59 20.09 18.65
C ASN A 322 8.10 18.75 18.12
N THR A 323 7.52 18.78 16.95
CA THR A 323 7.02 17.57 16.31
C THR A 323 7.21 17.63 14.80
N ILE A 324 6.78 16.58 14.11
CA ILE A 324 7.00 16.40 12.68
C ILE A 324 5.68 16.25 11.94
N VAL A 325 5.72 16.51 10.65
CA VAL A 325 4.61 16.22 9.74
C VAL A 325 4.99 14.99 8.91
N THR A 326 4.26 13.90 9.09
CA THR A 326 4.41 12.69 8.28
C THR A 326 3.38 12.61 7.15
N ASN A 327 2.18 13.11 7.43
CA ASN A 327 1.06 13.06 6.49
C ASN A 327 0.30 14.38 6.51
N THR A 328 -0.14 14.82 5.34
CA THR A 328 -1.07 15.94 5.19
C THR A 328 -2.17 15.60 4.20
N THR A 329 -3.43 15.85 4.58
CA THR A 329 -4.58 15.85 3.68
C THR A 329 -5.15 17.26 3.64
N PHE A 330 -4.88 17.98 2.56
CA PHE A 330 -5.43 19.31 2.33
C PHE A 330 -6.73 19.21 1.51
N THR A 331 -7.81 19.82 1.97
CA THR A 331 -9.06 19.95 1.20
C THR A 331 -9.38 21.42 0.99
N MET A 332 -9.58 21.80 -0.27
CA MET A 332 -9.95 23.18 -0.62
C MET A 332 -11.28 23.58 0.02
N ASN A 333 -11.33 24.75 0.66
CA ASN A 333 -12.47 25.24 1.46
C ASN A 333 -12.84 24.35 2.65
N GLY A 334 -11.99 23.40 3.01
CA GLY A 334 -12.04 22.56 4.20
C GLY A 334 -10.89 22.87 5.15
N GLY A 335 -10.48 21.87 5.95
CA GLY A 335 -9.30 21.94 6.78
C GLY A 335 -8.09 21.25 6.16
N THR A 336 -7.00 21.22 6.92
CA THR A 336 -5.88 20.32 6.67
C THR A 336 -5.79 19.32 7.81
N ALA A 337 -5.95 18.03 7.50
CA ALA A 337 -5.60 16.98 8.44
C ALA A 337 -4.07 16.81 8.42
N ILE A 338 -3.46 16.77 9.59
CA ILE A 338 -2.01 16.72 9.77
C ILE A 338 -1.71 15.62 10.78
N LYS A 339 -0.73 14.78 10.46
CA LYS A 339 -0.27 13.72 11.36
C LYS A 339 1.25 13.77 11.50
N GLY A 340 1.72 13.56 12.71
CA GLY A 340 3.06 13.11 13.03
C GLY A 340 2.94 11.70 13.57
N GLN A 341 3.04 10.70 12.70
CA GLN A 341 2.82 9.30 13.07
C GLN A 341 3.94 8.77 13.98
N GLY A 342 3.57 7.85 14.85
CA GLY A 342 4.49 7.13 15.72
C GLY A 342 3.75 6.32 16.76
N GLU A 343 4.35 5.20 17.12
CA GLU A 343 3.90 4.35 18.23
C GLU A 343 4.87 4.53 19.37
N THR A 344 4.41 4.98 20.53
CA THR A 344 5.24 5.12 21.72
C THR A 344 5.20 3.84 22.55
N GLU A 345 6.35 3.45 23.08
CA GLU A 345 6.37 2.46 24.15
C GLU A 345 5.75 3.04 25.41
N THR A 346 5.06 2.20 26.18
CA THR A 346 4.49 2.61 27.46
C THR A 346 5.54 2.52 28.56
N ASP A 347 5.77 3.60 29.30
CA ASP A 347 6.76 3.70 30.41
C ASP A 347 6.49 2.74 31.57
N ASN A 348 5.41 1.99 31.57
CA ASN A 348 5.03 1.08 32.63
C ASN A 348 5.60 -0.35 32.48
N GLY A 349 6.54 -0.57 31.57
CA GLY A 349 7.19 -1.87 31.33
C GLY A 349 6.29 -2.97 30.77
N TYR A 350 5.06 -2.64 30.40
CA TYR A 350 4.19 -3.53 29.63
C TYR A 350 4.33 -3.19 28.16
N ALA A 351 4.87 -4.12 27.37
CA ALA A 351 4.90 -3.98 25.92
C ALA A 351 3.46 -3.85 25.42
N THR A 352 3.13 -2.66 24.91
CA THR A 352 1.83 -2.28 24.35
C THR A 352 0.61 -2.63 25.20
N ALA A 353 -0.29 -1.68 25.39
CA ALA A 353 -1.62 -1.89 25.97
C ALA A 353 -2.49 -2.75 25.01
N ASN A 354 -2.01 -3.94 24.70
CA ASN A 354 -2.80 -4.90 23.97
C ASN A 354 -3.71 -5.59 25.00
N PRO A 355 -5.04 -5.52 24.89
CA PRO A 355 -5.96 -6.22 25.77
C PRO A 355 -5.81 -7.74 25.67
N LEU A 356 -5.04 -8.23 24.68
CA LEU A 356 -4.74 -9.63 24.50
C LEU A 356 -3.59 -10.08 25.40
N THR A 357 -3.71 -11.24 26.00
CA THR A 357 -2.64 -11.85 26.77
C THR A 357 -1.43 -12.15 25.86
N LYS A 358 -0.23 -12.25 26.43
CA LYS A 358 0.99 -12.63 25.69
C LYS A 358 0.80 -13.94 24.90
N ARG A 359 0.00 -14.86 25.43
CA ARG A 359 -0.33 -16.13 24.77
C ARG A 359 -1.23 -15.93 23.55
N GLU A 360 -2.23 -15.06 23.65
CA GLU A 360 -3.13 -14.73 22.54
C GLU A 360 -2.39 -13.97 21.43
N SER A 361 -1.51 -13.03 21.80
CA SER A 361 -0.63 -12.33 20.84
C SER A 361 0.30 -13.29 20.11
N LEU A 362 0.89 -14.27 20.81
CA LEU A 362 1.70 -15.33 20.19
C LEU A 362 0.88 -16.19 19.23
N ILE A 363 -0.35 -16.55 19.59
CA ILE A 363 -1.25 -17.33 18.72
C ILE A 363 -1.59 -16.52 17.47
N ILE A 364 -1.97 -15.24 17.61
CA ILE A 364 -2.28 -14.35 16.48
C ILE A 364 -1.07 -14.18 15.57
N ASN A 365 0.12 -13.94 16.11
CA ASN A 365 1.33 -13.82 15.32
C ASN A 365 1.70 -15.11 14.61
N THR A 366 1.50 -16.27 15.28
CA THR A 366 1.72 -17.58 14.66
C THR A 366 0.72 -17.82 13.52
N ILE A 367 -0.55 -17.44 13.72
CA ILE A 367 -1.58 -17.54 12.67
C ILE A 367 -1.26 -16.60 11.51
N LYS A 368 -0.86 -15.33 11.77
CA LYS A 368 -0.46 -14.39 10.73
C LYS A 368 0.74 -14.89 9.92
N LYS A 369 1.75 -15.44 10.60
CA LYS A 369 2.92 -16.03 9.95
C LYS A 369 2.51 -17.25 9.09
N ALA A 370 1.73 -18.18 9.64
CA ALA A 370 1.24 -19.33 8.89
C ALA A 370 0.37 -18.96 7.69
N LEU A 371 -0.44 -17.88 7.81
CA LEU A 371 -1.24 -17.35 6.71
C LEU A 371 -0.37 -16.75 5.61
N ASN A 372 0.63 -15.96 5.97
CA ASN A 372 1.60 -15.42 5.01
C ASN A 372 2.40 -16.52 4.32
N ASP A 373 2.89 -17.51 5.07
CA ASP A 373 3.60 -18.66 4.51
C ASP A 373 2.71 -19.46 3.55
N THR A 374 1.40 -19.57 3.86
CA THR A 374 0.44 -20.27 2.99
C THR A 374 0.14 -19.47 1.72
N LEU A 375 0.01 -18.14 1.82
CA LEU A 375 -0.17 -17.26 0.65
C LEU A 375 1.05 -17.29 -0.25
N ASN A 376 2.25 -17.16 0.31
CA ASN A 376 3.50 -17.27 -0.43
C ASN A 376 3.66 -18.63 -1.09
N SER A 377 3.32 -19.72 -0.40
CA SER A 377 3.37 -21.08 -0.97
C SER A 377 2.39 -21.26 -2.13
N SER A 378 1.22 -20.62 -2.08
CA SER A 378 0.22 -20.65 -3.16
C SER A 378 0.67 -19.88 -4.39
N VAL A 379 1.26 -18.70 -4.21
CA VAL A 379 1.84 -17.90 -5.29
C VAL A 379 3.03 -18.63 -5.92
N GLN A 380 3.94 -19.16 -5.12
CA GLN A 380 5.07 -19.96 -5.62
C GLN A 380 4.58 -21.23 -6.36
N SER A 381 3.53 -21.87 -5.86
CA SER A 381 2.94 -23.03 -6.55
C SER A 381 2.37 -22.67 -7.92
N LEU A 382 1.76 -21.47 -8.06
CA LEU A 382 1.27 -20.94 -9.35
C LEU A 382 2.40 -20.59 -10.31
N LEU A 383 3.46 -19.96 -9.81
CA LEU A 383 4.66 -19.63 -10.61
C LEU A 383 5.34 -20.91 -11.08
N ALA A 384 5.56 -21.88 -10.19
CA ALA A 384 6.13 -23.17 -10.53
C ALA A 384 5.26 -23.96 -11.54
N PHE A 385 3.93 -23.87 -11.42
CA PHE A 385 3.02 -24.45 -12.39
C PHE A 385 3.12 -23.76 -13.75
N ASN A 386 3.17 -22.43 -13.81
CA ASN A 386 3.35 -21.68 -15.04
C ASN A 386 4.68 -22.02 -15.71
N GLU A 387 5.76 -22.08 -14.94
CA GLU A 387 7.08 -22.46 -15.45
C GLU A 387 7.10 -23.88 -15.98
N LEU A 388 6.50 -24.83 -15.25
CA LEU A 388 6.37 -26.21 -15.67
C LEU A 388 5.63 -26.34 -17.00
N ILE A 389 4.51 -25.66 -17.15
CA ILE A 389 3.70 -25.72 -18.39
C ILE A 389 4.40 -25.02 -19.56
N THR A 390 5.02 -23.86 -19.31
CA THR A 390 5.67 -23.05 -20.35
C THR A 390 6.94 -23.73 -20.87
N ASN A 391 7.71 -24.37 -20.01
CA ASN A 391 9.00 -24.97 -20.34
C ASN A 391 8.92 -26.48 -20.62
N SER A 392 7.75 -27.11 -20.47
CA SER A 392 7.61 -28.53 -20.74
C SER A 392 7.69 -28.84 -22.24
N LEU A 393 8.31 -29.96 -22.54
CA LEU A 393 8.35 -30.51 -23.90
C LEU A 393 6.94 -30.91 -24.36
N GLY A 394 6.72 -30.99 -25.67
CA GLY A 394 5.48 -31.52 -26.22
C GLY A 394 5.22 -32.97 -25.79
N VAL A 395 3.96 -33.39 -25.89
CA VAL A 395 3.56 -34.75 -25.54
C VAL A 395 3.44 -35.63 -26.78
N TYR A 396 3.73 -36.91 -26.64
CA TYR A 396 3.39 -37.92 -27.63
C TYR A 396 1.89 -38.23 -27.55
N SER A 397 1.30 -38.71 -28.66
CA SER A 397 -0.11 -39.09 -28.67
C SER A 397 -0.30 -40.52 -29.23
N THR A 398 -1.13 -41.28 -28.53
CA THR A 398 -1.55 -42.63 -28.96
C THR A 398 -3.05 -42.72 -29.02
N VAL A 399 -3.58 -43.23 -30.11
CA VAL A 399 -5.02 -43.44 -30.29
C VAL A 399 -5.30 -44.95 -30.34
N VAL A 400 -6.10 -45.41 -29.40
CA VAL A 400 -6.49 -46.84 -29.31
C VAL A 400 -7.92 -47.00 -29.83
N PRO A 401 -8.13 -47.69 -30.97
CA PRO A 401 -9.47 -48.02 -31.48
C PRO A 401 -10.14 -49.03 -30.57
N MET A 402 -11.42 -48.83 -30.30
CA MET A 402 -12.25 -49.74 -29.52
C MET A 402 -13.09 -50.64 -30.42
N PRO A 403 -13.52 -51.82 -29.91
CA PRO A 403 -14.34 -52.77 -30.73
C PRO A 403 -15.67 -52.19 -31.22
N ASP A 404 -16.21 -51.16 -30.53
CA ASP A 404 -17.45 -50.47 -30.89
C ASP A 404 -17.25 -49.35 -31.92
N GLY A 405 -16.02 -49.19 -32.43
CA GLY A 405 -15.65 -48.15 -33.39
C GLY A 405 -15.28 -46.81 -32.75
N SER A 406 -15.43 -46.66 -31.44
CA SER A 406 -14.96 -45.48 -30.71
C SER A 406 -13.43 -45.49 -30.54
N LYS A 407 -12.85 -44.35 -30.07
CA LYS A 407 -11.41 -44.20 -29.87
C LYS A 407 -11.12 -43.64 -28.49
N LYS A 408 -10.07 -44.20 -27.84
CA LYS A 408 -9.46 -43.59 -26.65
C LYS A 408 -8.23 -42.83 -27.07
N TYR A 409 -8.11 -41.59 -26.61
CA TYR A 409 -6.97 -40.72 -26.86
C TYR A 409 -6.09 -40.67 -25.59
N TYR A 410 -4.80 -40.88 -25.79
CA TYR A 410 -3.79 -40.74 -24.76
C TYR A 410 -2.75 -39.75 -25.21
N MET A 411 -2.35 -38.86 -24.31
CA MET A 411 -1.19 -37.95 -24.43
C MET A 411 -0.22 -38.38 -23.34
N HIS A 412 1.08 -38.52 -23.65
CA HIS A 412 2.03 -39.07 -22.72
C HIS A 412 3.45 -38.54 -22.94
N ASP A 413 4.29 -38.65 -21.90
CA ASP A 413 5.60 -38.01 -21.81
C ASP A 413 6.77 -38.77 -22.48
N ALA A 414 6.56 -40.02 -22.92
CA ALA A 414 7.60 -40.82 -23.59
C ALA A 414 7.12 -41.34 -24.97
N PRO A 415 8.00 -41.82 -25.85
CA PRO A 415 7.62 -42.28 -27.19
C PRO A 415 6.57 -43.41 -27.23
N THR A 416 6.42 -44.21 -26.16
CA THR A 416 5.40 -45.27 -26.04
C THR A 416 4.65 -45.15 -24.72
N LEU A 417 3.41 -45.65 -24.67
CA LEU A 417 2.61 -45.69 -23.43
C LEU A 417 3.30 -46.49 -22.32
N GLU A 418 3.94 -47.60 -22.68
CA GLU A 418 4.64 -48.49 -21.74
C GLU A 418 5.83 -47.83 -21.07
N ALA A 419 6.49 -46.90 -21.77
CA ALA A 419 7.64 -46.18 -21.26
C ALA A 419 7.25 -44.88 -20.52
N SER A 420 5.97 -44.48 -20.59
CA SER A 420 5.50 -43.21 -20.06
C SER A 420 5.20 -43.29 -18.57
N SER A 421 5.61 -42.27 -17.85
CA SER A 421 5.29 -42.02 -16.45
C SER A 421 4.07 -41.12 -16.28
N THR A 422 3.93 -40.10 -17.11
CA THR A 422 2.79 -39.18 -17.09
C THR A 422 1.88 -39.43 -18.28
N ILE A 423 0.61 -39.69 -18.02
CA ILE A 423 -0.36 -40.00 -19.05
C ILE A 423 -1.65 -39.22 -18.81
N TYR A 424 -2.15 -38.61 -19.87
CA TYR A 424 -3.46 -37.98 -19.93
C TYR A 424 -4.36 -38.81 -20.84
N THR A 425 -5.64 -38.91 -20.50
CA THR A 425 -6.65 -39.58 -21.34
C THR A 425 -7.89 -38.75 -21.48
N GLN A 426 -8.50 -38.85 -22.67
CA GLN A 426 -9.83 -38.32 -22.94
C GLN A 426 -10.67 -39.43 -23.61
N ASN A 427 -11.84 -39.70 -23.04
CA ASN A 427 -12.79 -40.69 -23.56
C ASN A 427 -14.21 -40.33 -23.11
N ALA A 428 -15.19 -41.22 -23.38
CA ALA A 428 -16.59 -40.97 -23.03
C ALA A 428 -16.85 -40.90 -21.49
N GLY A 429 -15.91 -41.33 -20.66
CA GLY A 429 -15.98 -41.23 -19.19
C GLY A 429 -15.47 -39.86 -18.65
N GLY A 430 -14.78 -39.07 -19.48
CA GLY A 430 -14.23 -37.81 -19.11
C GLY A 430 -12.77 -37.59 -19.52
N PHE A 431 -12.11 -36.72 -18.79
CA PHE A 431 -10.69 -36.43 -18.92
C PHE A 431 -9.98 -36.79 -17.61
N ALA A 432 -8.86 -37.53 -17.69
CA ALA A 432 -8.10 -37.89 -16.51
C ALA A 432 -6.59 -37.91 -16.75
N PHE A 433 -5.81 -37.78 -15.67
CA PHE A 433 -4.37 -37.93 -15.74
C PHE A 433 -3.81 -38.78 -14.61
N THR A 434 -2.61 -39.31 -14.85
CA THR A 434 -1.84 -40.07 -13.86
C THR A 434 -0.35 -39.80 -14.00
N ASN A 435 0.39 -39.88 -12.90
CA ASN A 435 1.86 -39.88 -12.84
C ASN A 435 2.41 -41.27 -12.42
N SER A 436 1.56 -42.29 -12.31
CA SER A 436 1.94 -43.64 -11.92
C SER A 436 2.25 -44.58 -13.10
N GLY A 437 2.28 -44.00 -14.33
CA GLY A 437 2.63 -44.70 -15.56
C GLY A 437 1.53 -45.60 -16.11
N TRP A 438 1.88 -46.35 -17.21
CA TRP A 438 0.94 -47.20 -17.96
C TRP A 438 0.54 -48.46 -17.22
N ASN A 439 1.40 -48.97 -16.32
CA ASN A 439 1.15 -50.11 -15.46
C ASN A 439 0.54 -51.33 -16.19
N GLY A 440 1.14 -51.73 -17.30
CA GLY A 440 0.70 -52.89 -18.08
C GLY A 440 -0.70 -52.74 -18.70
N GLY A 441 -1.16 -51.52 -18.97
CA GLY A 441 -2.48 -51.25 -19.54
C GLY A 441 -3.56 -50.89 -18.51
N ASN A 442 -3.22 -50.85 -17.23
CA ASN A 442 -4.12 -50.51 -16.13
C ASN A 442 -3.61 -49.29 -15.33
N PRO A 443 -3.55 -48.08 -15.91
CA PRO A 443 -3.11 -46.91 -15.20
C PRO A 443 -4.08 -46.55 -14.07
N VAL A 444 -3.53 -46.07 -12.95
CA VAL A 444 -4.33 -45.55 -11.83
C VAL A 444 -4.53 -44.05 -12.05
N TRP A 445 -5.75 -43.66 -12.37
CA TRP A 445 -6.10 -42.26 -12.60
C TRP A 445 -6.16 -41.48 -11.28
N GLU A 446 -5.38 -40.43 -11.18
CA GLU A 446 -5.16 -39.69 -9.93
C GLU A 446 -5.96 -38.39 -9.86
N SER A 447 -6.27 -37.79 -11.00
CA SER A 447 -7.04 -36.54 -11.09
C SER A 447 -7.77 -36.45 -12.43
N GLY A 448 -8.82 -35.61 -12.47
CA GLY A 448 -9.58 -35.42 -13.71
C GLY A 448 -11.00 -34.92 -13.52
N PHE A 449 -11.75 -34.97 -14.60
CA PHE A 449 -13.15 -34.55 -14.69
C PHE A 449 -13.96 -35.74 -15.22
N SER A 450 -14.97 -36.19 -14.47
CA SER A 450 -15.87 -37.27 -14.96
C SER A 450 -16.98 -36.68 -15.85
N LYS A 451 -17.58 -37.55 -16.68
CA LYS A 451 -18.76 -37.19 -17.50
C LYS A 451 -19.95 -36.68 -16.68
N ASP A 452 -20.02 -37.04 -15.41
CA ASP A 452 -21.09 -36.64 -14.49
C ASP A 452 -20.79 -35.33 -13.76
N GLY A 453 -19.74 -34.60 -14.20
CA GLY A 453 -19.35 -33.28 -13.68
C GLY A 453 -18.52 -33.31 -12.40
N ASN A 454 -18.08 -34.49 -11.94
CA ASN A 454 -17.22 -34.55 -10.75
C ASN A 454 -15.79 -34.14 -11.10
N VAL A 455 -15.17 -33.33 -10.24
CA VAL A 455 -13.76 -32.99 -10.26
C VAL A 455 -13.04 -33.75 -9.17
N ILE A 456 -12.00 -34.50 -9.54
CA ILE A 456 -11.12 -35.22 -8.60
C ILE A 456 -9.73 -34.61 -8.74
N ALA A 457 -9.21 -34.06 -7.65
CA ALA A 457 -7.88 -33.46 -7.60
C ALA A 457 -7.25 -33.69 -6.23
N LYS A 458 -5.93 -33.91 -6.20
CA LYS A 458 -5.18 -34.02 -4.92
C LYS A 458 -5.11 -32.69 -4.19
N LYS A 459 -5.09 -31.60 -4.92
CA LYS A 459 -5.05 -30.23 -4.39
C LYS A 459 -5.66 -29.26 -5.41
N VAL A 460 -6.44 -28.30 -4.94
CA VAL A 460 -6.98 -27.22 -5.77
C VAL A 460 -6.35 -25.91 -5.30
N ASN A 461 -5.60 -25.25 -6.18
CA ASN A 461 -5.15 -23.89 -6.00
C ASN A 461 -6.03 -22.99 -6.87
N ALA A 462 -6.82 -22.14 -6.25
CA ALA A 462 -7.71 -21.22 -6.94
C ALA A 462 -7.73 -19.86 -6.22
N TYR A 463 -7.95 -18.79 -6.96
CA TYR A 463 -8.22 -17.47 -6.37
C TYR A 463 -9.57 -17.40 -5.67
N GLY A 464 -10.48 -18.26 -6.02
CA GLY A 464 -11.76 -18.40 -5.37
C GLY A 464 -12.47 -19.68 -5.81
N ILE A 465 -13.30 -20.21 -4.94
CA ILE A 465 -14.18 -21.37 -5.21
C ILE A 465 -15.59 -20.92 -4.83
N GLU A 466 -16.53 -21.00 -5.77
CA GLU A 466 -17.95 -20.79 -5.51
C GLU A 466 -18.68 -22.12 -5.71
N VAL A 467 -19.48 -22.49 -4.72
CA VAL A 467 -20.38 -23.64 -4.79
C VAL A 467 -21.79 -23.12 -4.66
N SER A 468 -22.58 -23.22 -5.72
CA SER A 468 -23.97 -22.78 -5.75
C SER A 468 -24.86 -23.88 -6.31
N ASP A 469 -26.07 -24.00 -5.77
CA ASP A 469 -27.12 -24.87 -6.29
C ASP A 469 -28.22 -23.99 -6.87
N PRO A 470 -28.50 -24.06 -8.19
CA PRO A 470 -29.55 -23.27 -8.83
C PRO A 470 -30.95 -23.53 -8.28
N SER A 471 -31.18 -24.69 -7.66
CA SER A 471 -32.46 -25.07 -7.05
C SER A 471 -32.68 -24.45 -5.67
N THR A 472 -31.63 -23.93 -5.04
CA THR A 472 -31.66 -23.27 -3.75
C THR A 472 -31.09 -21.86 -3.86
N LYS A 473 -31.33 -21.02 -2.85
CA LYS A 473 -30.73 -19.69 -2.79
C LYS A 473 -29.39 -19.67 -2.04
N TYR A 474 -28.85 -20.85 -1.69
CA TYR A 474 -27.61 -20.94 -0.95
C TYR A 474 -26.41 -21.01 -1.90
N SER A 475 -25.37 -20.27 -1.57
CA SER A 475 -24.06 -20.41 -2.16
C SER A 475 -22.97 -20.29 -1.09
N SER A 476 -21.84 -20.95 -1.32
CA SER A 476 -20.64 -20.82 -0.49
C SER A 476 -19.49 -20.34 -1.35
N GLN A 477 -18.73 -19.40 -0.85
CA GLN A 477 -17.58 -18.83 -1.54
C GLN A 477 -16.34 -18.92 -0.64
N ILE A 478 -15.24 -19.38 -1.23
CA ILE A 478 -13.92 -19.35 -0.61
C ILE A 478 -13.05 -18.46 -1.49
N THR A 479 -12.63 -17.32 -0.94
CA THR A 479 -11.67 -16.42 -1.57
C THR A 479 -10.45 -16.28 -0.66
N PRO A 480 -9.31 -15.75 -1.13
CA PRO A 480 -8.15 -15.58 -0.27
C PRO A 480 -8.49 -14.83 1.03
N GLY A 481 -8.30 -15.52 2.16
CA GLY A 481 -8.59 -14.98 3.49
C GLY A 481 -10.05 -14.93 3.92
N VAL A 482 -11.01 -15.32 3.07
CA VAL A 482 -12.45 -15.26 3.41
C VAL A 482 -13.18 -16.54 3.02
N PHE A 483 -13.92 -17.12 3.96
CA PHE A 483 -14.97 -18.09 3.69
C PHE A 483 -16.34 -17.46 3.97
N SER A 484 -17.24 -17.52 3.02
CA SER A 484 -18.59 -16.94 3.18
C SER A 484 -19.70 -17.86 2.69
N VAL A 485 -20.88 -17.75 3.31
CA VAL A 485 -22.09 -18.43 2.89
C VAL A 485 -23.20 -17.39 2.70
N TRP A 486 -23.93 -17.52 1.60
CA TRP A 486 -24.96 -16.58 1.18
C TRP A 486 -26.32 -17.27 1.02
N TYR A 487 -27.39 -16.53 1.25
CA TYR A 487 -28.74 -16.87 0.87
C TYR A 487 -29.32 -15.78 -0.04
N GLY A 488 -29.32 -15.99 -1.33
CA GLY A 488 -29.59 -14.95 -2.32
C GLY A 488 -28.54 -13.82 -2.21
N ALA A 489 -28.97 -12.62 -2.00
CA ALA A 489 -28.09 -11.45 -1.82
C ALA A 489 -27.68 -11.20 -0.35
N MET A 490 -28.13 -12.03 0.59
CA MET A 490 -27.85 -11.87 2.02
C MET A 490 -26.72 -12.80 2.46
N GLN A 491 -25.64 -12.23 2.96
CA GLN A 491 -24.55 -12.97 3.57
C GLN A 491 -24.96 -13.46 4.96
N ILE A 492 -24.93 -14.77 5.20
CA ILE A 492 -25.38 -15.40 6.45
C ILE A 492 -24.24 -15.88 7.33
N LEU A 493 -23.06 -16.07 6.74
CA LEU A 493 -21.83 -16.43 7.44
C LEU A 493 -20.64 -15.78 6.73
N THR A 494 -19.77 -15.17 7.49
CA THR A 494 -18.42 -14.78 7.05
C THR A 494 -17.41 -15.18 8.11
N VAL A 495 -16.29 -15.76 7.67
CA VAL A 495 -15.09 -15.99 8.46
C VAL A 495 -13.93 -15.40 7.70
N ASN A 496 -13.24 -14.43 8.29
CA ASN A 496 -12.04 -13.80 7.77
C ASN A 496 -10.96 -13.73 8.87
N GLY A 497 -9.82 -13.14 8.56
CA GLY A 497 -8.70 -13.03 9.52
C GLY A 497 -9.00 -12.20 10.77
N ASP A 498 -9.96 -11.31 10.71
CA ASP A 498 -10.22 -10.32 11.76
C ASP A 498 -11.50 -10.63 12.56
N GLU A 499 -12.52 -11.16 11.89
CA GLU A 499 -13.81 -11.42 12.54
C GLU A 499 -14.57 -12.59 11.90
N SER A 500 -15.53 -13.14 12.65
CA SER A 500 -16.51 -14.11 12.16
C SER A 500 -17.91 -13.61 12.44
N ILE A 501 -18.67 -13.36 11.37
CA ILE A 501 -20.04 -12.83 11.44
C ILE A 501 -21.02 -13.95 11.13
N PHE A 502 -21.97 -14.16 12.04
CA PHE A 502 -23.08 -15.10 11.87
C PHE A 502 -24.40 -14.30 11.97
N THR A 503 -25.18 -14.28 10.92
CA THR A 503 -26.50 -13.65 10.94
C THR A 503 -27.47 -14.38 11.89
N LYS A 504 -27.32 -15.69 12.02
CA LYS A 504 -28.12 -16.53 12.93
C LYS A 504 -27.37 -17.80 13.29
N VAL A 505 -27.22 -18.04 14.58
CA VAL A 505 -26.71 -19.31 15.11
C VAL A 505 -27.87 -20.07 15.74
N LYS A 506 -28.06 -21.35 15.34
CA LYS A 506 -28.98 -22.30 15.97
C LYS A 506 -28.14 -23.48 16.47
N SER A 507 -27.87 -23.48 17.75
CA SER A 507 -27.06 -24.50 18.41
C SER A 507 -27.66 -24.84 19.78
N GLU A 508 -27.40 -25.99 20.28
CA GLU A 508 -27.74 -26.37 21.66
C GLU A 508 -26.82 -25.66 22.66
N GLN A 509 -25.64 -25.30 22.21
CA GLN A 509 -24.63 -24.61 23.03
C GLN A 509 -23.75 -23.73 22.12
N VAL A 510 -23.38 -22.55 22.57
CA VAL A 510 -22.37 -21.69 21.94
C VAL A 510 -21.32 -21.34 22.99
N GLU A 511 -20.05 -21.61 22.70
CA GLU A 511 -18.93 -21.20 23.54
C GLU A 511 -18.07 -20.18 22.79
N CYS A 512 -17.75 -19.07 23.46
CA CYS A 512 -16.86 -18.03 22.98
C CYS A 512 -15.85 -17.71 24.11
N GLY A 513 -14.65 -18.28 24.02
CA GLY A 513 -13.64 -18.13 25.07
C GLY A 513 -14.15 -18.69 26.39
N LYS A 514 -14.19 -17.87 27.43
CA LYS A 514 -14.70 -18.24 28.78
C LYS A 514 -16.21 -18.02 28.96
N VAL A 515 -16.95 -17.84 27.89
CA VAL A 515 -18.39 -17.62 27.94
C VAL A 515 -19.13 -18.73 27.20
N ARG A 516 -20.10 -19.32 27.88
CA ARG A 516 -20.99 -20.31 27.31
C ARG A 516 -22.44 -19.82 27.35
N LEU A 517 -23.12 -19.89 26.22
CA LEU A 517 -24.56 -19.65 26.10
C LEU A 517 -25.29 -20.99 26.03
N LEU A 518 -26.17 -21.25 27.00
CA LEU A 518 -27.03 -22.42 27.02
C LEU A 518 -28.49 -22.00 26.94
N PRO A 519 -29.35 -22.79 26.23
CA PRO A 519 -30.78 -22.51 26.24
C PRO A 519 -31.37 -22.70 27.64
N HIS A 520 -32.12 -21.70 28.12
CA HIS A 520 -32.91 -21.79 29.32
C HIS A 520 -34.30 -22.38 29.00
N ARG A 521 -34.61 -23.54 29.53
CA ARG A 521 -35.88 -24.25 29.32
C ARG A 521 -36.54 -24.57 30.64
N GLU A 522 -37.87 -24.30 30.72
CA GLU A 522 -38.74 -24.83 31.76
C GLU A 522 -39.82 -25.66 31.08
N ASP A 523 -40.07 -26.84 31.60
CA ASP A 523 -41.08 -27.81 31.07
C ASP A 523 -40.97 -28.02 29.54
N GLY A 524 -39.72 -28.00 29.02
CA GLY A 524 -39.42 -28.20 27.59
C GLY A 524 -39.62 -26.93 26.74
N VAL A 525 -40.16 -25.85 27.28
CA VAL A 525 -40.37 -24.58 26.57
C VAL A 525 -39.12 -23.73 26.68
N LEU A 526 -38.64 -23.20 25.57
CA LEU A 526 -37.49 -22.27 25.55
C LEU A 526 -37.94 -20.88 26.06
N LEU A 527 -37.42 -20.49 27.21
CA LEU A 527 -37.71 -19.20 27.82
C LEU A 527 -36.62 -18.14 27.57
N GLY A 528 -35.41 -18.56 27.17
CA GLY A 528 -34.30 -17.64 26.93
C GLY A 528 -32.97 -18.39 26.86
N SER A 529 -31.86 -17.69 27.13
CA SER A 529 -30.51 -18.26 27.20
C SER A 529 -29.82 -17.84 28.48
N ASN A 530 -29.14 -18.78 29.13
CA ASN A 530 -28.27 -18.53 30.24
C ASN A 530 -26.85 -18.22 29.74
N LEU A 531 -26.26 -17.15 30.22
CA LEU A 531 -24.86 -16.83 30.00
C LEU A 531 -24.06 -17.33 31.20
N ILE A 532 -23.15 -18.25 30.98
CA ILE A 532 -22.33 -18.87 32.00
C ILE A 532 -20.87 -18.51 31.74
N PHE A 533 -20.18 -18.01 32.75
CA PHE A 533 -18.72 -17.89 32.70
C PHE A 533 -18.10 -19.21 33.09
N ILE A 534 -17.15 -19.68 32.28
CA ILE A 534 -16.44 -20.93 32.51
C ILE A 534 -15.14 -20.57 33.23
N ASP A 535 -14.99 -21.03 34.45
CA ASP A 535 -13.71 -21.02 35.15
C ASP A 535 -12.84 -22.17 34.63
N ASP A 536 -11.52 -21.95 34.56
CA ASP A 536 -10.54 -22.94 34.08
C ASP A 536 -10.50 -24.21 34.97
#